data_d4ca337fa82e664e5dac8c53bfff7c24
#
_entry.id   d4ca337fa82e664e5dac8c53bfff7c24
#
_cell.length_a   1.000
_cell.length_b   1.000
_cell.length_c   1.000
_cell.angle_alpha   90.00
_cell.angle_beta   90.00
_cell.angle_gamma   90.00
#
_symmetry.space_group_name_H-M   'P 1'
#
loop_
_entity.id
_entity.type
_entity.pdbx_description
1 polymer ?
#
loop_
_entity_poly.entity_id
_entity_poly.type
_entity_poly.pdbx_seq_one_letter_code
_entity_poly.pdbx_strand_id
1 'polypeptide(L)'
;MTKPTGRVTAPGATRLDLPLLAPVLLGFWCLYFAIVTLSNLTDLLRSIHVLPADWAWISGNLAFIATSTAKIGVPAGLSPVLLAGVIVWQSLASLLFWRALRRGDRASMGPAFVVSLSLWATFILLDEILLIFETGAEATHLRLFIAELVSLCVLQPGGIQPDAKEGPLPAG
;
A
#
# COMPACT_ATOMS: atom_id res chain seq x y z
N MET A 1 -17.59 57.30 -15.05
CA MET A 1 -17.04 56.32 -16.01
C MET A 1 -16.29 55.27 -15.20
N THR A 2 -16.94 54.17 -14.86
CA THR A 2 -16.38 53.04 -14.11
C THR A 2 -15.92 51.98 -15.08
N LYS A 3 -14.60 51.65 -15.02
CA LYS A 3 -13.92 50.66 -15.86
C LYS A 3 -14.32 49.25 -15.41
N PRO A 4 -14.81 48.37 -16.29
CA PRO A 4 -15.10 47.00 -15.89
C PRO A 4 -13.81 46.26 -15.65
N THR A 5 -13.59 45.74 -14.42
CA THR A 5 -12.52 44.78 -14.07
C THR A 5 -12.83 43.44 -14.70
N GLY A 6 -12.12 43.13 -15.78
CA GLY A 6 -12.18 41.84 -16.43
C GLY A 6 -11.72 40.72 -15.45
N ARG A 7 -12.61 39.81 -15.16
CA ARG A 7 -12.34 38.58 -14.40
C ARG A 7 -11.44 37.70 -15.26
N VAL A 8 -10.17 37.61 -14.93
CA VAL A 8 -9.25 36.65 -15.55
C VAL A 8 -9.68 35.27 -15.08
N THR A 9 -10.34 34.53 -15.97
CA THR A 9 -10.59 33.11 -15.75
C THR A 9 -9.26 32.35 -15.85
N ALA A 10 -8.79 31.76 -14.76
CA ALA A 10 -7.65 30.89 -14.77
C ALA A 10 -7.88 29.71 -15.75
N PRO A 11 -6.86 29.34 -16.54
CA PRO A 11 -6.98 28.21 -17.48
C PRO A 11 -7.37 26.97 -16.69
N GLY A 12 -8.45 26.29 -17.16
CA GLY A 12 -9.05 25.14 -16.51
C GLY A 12 -7.99 24.06 -16.25
N ALA A 13 -7.71 23.81 -14.97
CA ALA A 13 -7.00 22.62 -14.58
C ALA A 13 -7.80 21.42 -15.11
N THR A 14 -7.19 20.65 -15.99
CA THR A 14 -7.72 19.37 -16.50
C THR A 14 -8.02 18.52 -15.26
N ARG A 15 -9.31 18.43 -14.90
CA ARG A 15 -9.74 17.50 -13.84
C ARG A 15 -9.50 16.11 -14.40
N LEU A 16 -8.48 15.42 -13.87
CA LEU A 16 -8.35 13.98 -14.07
C LEU A 16 -9.71 13.34 -13.75
N ASP A 17 -10.21 12.50 -14.65
CA ASP A 17 -11.46 11.78 -14.46
C ASP A 17 -11.30 10.78 -13.30
N LEU A 18 -11.45 11.28 -12.08
CA LEU A 18 -11.39 10.54 -10.83
C LEU A 18 -12.23 9.25 -10.83
N PRO A 19 -13.42 9.20 -11.51
CA PRO A 19 -14.20 7.96 -11.59
C PRO A 19 -13.47 6.79 -12.27
N LEU A 20 -12.61 7.06 -13.25
CA LEU A 20 -11.85 6.01 -13.96
C LEU A 20 -10.57 5.62 -13.22
N LEU A 21 -9.97 6.54 -12.47
CA LEU A 21 -8.71 6.29 -11.77
C LEU A 21 -8.89 5.38 -10.55
N ALA A 22 -10.02 5.50 -9.85
CA ALA A 22 -10.29 4.69 -8.66
C ALA A 22 -10.27 3.18 -8.93
N PRO A 23 -11.02 2.63 -9.91
CA PRO A 23 -10.98 1.20 -10.17
C PRO A 23 -9.60 0.73 -10.67
N VAL A 24 -8.83 1.57 -11.37
CA VAL A 24 -7.48 1.23 -11.82
C VAL A 24 -6.53 1.08 -10.62
N LEU A 25 -6.52 2.04 -9.70
CA LEU A 25 -5.65 1.99 -8.52
C LEU A 25 -6.05 0.86 -7.57
N LEU A 26 -7.35 0.68 -7.31
CA LEU A 26 -7.82 -0.42 -6.46
C LEU A 26 -7.54 -1.79 -7.10
N GLY A 27 -7.72 -1.91 -8.42
CA GLY A 27 -7.39 -3.12 -9.18
C GLY A 27 -5.89 -3.42 -9.17
N PHE A 28 -5.05 -2.39 -9.33
CA PHE A 28 -3.60 -2.52 -9.24
C PHE A 28 -3.18 -3.07 -7.87
N TRP A 29 -3.61 -2.47 -6.77
CA TRP A 29 -3.24 -2.92 -5.43
C TRP A 29 -3.79 -4.30 -5.09
N CYS A 30 -5.02 -4.61 -5.54
CA CYS A 30 -5.59 -5.95 -5.42
C CYS A 30 -4.70 -7.00 -6.09
N LEU A 31 -4.33 -6.80 -7.35
CA LEU A 31 -3.47 -7.72 -8.12
C LEU A 31 -2.05 -7.78 -7.57
N TYR A 32 -1.49 -6.64 -7.18
CA TYR A 32 -0.17 -6.59 -6.57
C TYR A 32 -0.09 -7.51 -5.33
N PHE A 33 -1.01 -7.31 -4.36
CA PHE A 33 -1.04 -8.14 -3.16
C PHE A 33 -1.37 -9.61 -3.46
N ALA A 34 -2.21 -9.90 -4.46
CA ALA A 34 -2.48 -11.28 -4.87
C ALA A 34 -1.22 -11.97 -5.42
N ILE A 35 -0.47 -11.30 -6.30
CA ILE A 35 0.75 -11.85 -6.90
C ILE A 35 1.83 -12.07 -5.83
N VAL A 36 2.04 -11.10 -4.94
CA VAL A 36 3.03 -11.22 -3.85
C VAL A 36 2.63 -12.31 -2.85
N THR A 37 1.34 -12.41 -2.52
CA THR A 37 0.81 -13.52 -1.69
C THR A 37 1.10 -14.87 -2.32
N LEU A 38 0.81 -15.04 -3.62
CA LEU A 38 1.04 -16.31 -4.32
C LEU A 38 2.52 -16.67 -4.40
N SER A 39 3.41 -15.71 -4.69
CA SER A 39 4.85 -15.97 -4.73
C SER A 39 5.43 -16.32 -3.36
N ASN A 40 4.93 -15.72 -2.28
CA ASN A 40 5.28 -16.09 -0.90
C ASN A 40 4.72 -17.46 -0.53
N LEU A 41 3.50 -17.78 -0.95
CA LEU A 41 2.90 -19.09 -0.71
C LEU A 41 3.69 -20.20 -1.40
N THR A 42 4.10 -20.01 -2.65
CA THR A 42 4.93 -21.01 -3.36
C THR A 42 6.33 -21.16 -2.72
N ASP A 43 6.91 -20.10 -2.18
CA ASP A 43 8.16 -20.15 -1.42
C ASP A 43 7.99 -20.98 -0.13
N LEU A 44 6.92 -20.76 0.61
CA LEU A 44 6.58 -21.55 1.79
C LEU A 44 6.31 -23.02 1.46
N LEU A 45 5.49 -23.30 0.43
CA LEU A 45 5.14 -24.66 0.01
C LEU A 45 6.36 -25.46 -0.48
N ARG A 46 7.32 -24.79 -1.16
CA ARG A 46 8.59 -25.41 -1.54
C ARG A 46 9.43 -25.76 -0.30
N SER A 47 9.46 -24.91 0.71
CA SER A 47 10.25 -25.15 1.92
C SER A 47 9.77 -26.35 2.74
N ILE A 48 8.48 -26.68 2.67
CA ILE A 48 7.87 -27.85 3.33
C ILE A 48 7.69 -29.05 2.39
N HIS A 49 8.39 -29.03 1.23
CA HIS A 49 8.41 -30.10 0.24
C HIS A 49 7.06 -30.46 -0.41
N VAL A 50 6.08 -29.56 -0.39
CA VAL A 50 4.82 -29.70 -1.15
C VAL A 50 5.05 -29.40 -2.63
N LEU A 51 5.91 -28.43 -2.93
CA LEU A 51 6.37 -28.16 -4.30
C LEU A 51 7.77 -28.76 -4.53
N PRO A 52 8.11 -29.13 -5.78
CA PRO A 52 9.43 -29.59 -6.15
C PRO A 52 10.53 -28.58 -5.79
N ALA A 53 11.74 -29.08 -5.47
CA ALA A 53 12.87 -28.24 -5.09
C ALA A 53 13.34 -27.29 -6.23
N ASP A 54 13.10 -27.68 -7.47
CA ASP A 54 13.41 -26.92 -8.69
C ASP A 54 12.29 -25.95 -9.11
N TRP A 55 11.21 -25.85 -8.34
CA TRP A 55 10.15 -24.86 -8.61
C TRP A 55 10.72 -23.45 -8.59
N ALA A 56 10.71 -22.78 -9.75
CA ALA A 56 11.42 -21.52 -9.97
C ALA A 56 10.65 -20.26 -9.52
N TRP A 57 9.30 -20.31 -9.54
CA TRP A 57 8.48 -19.13 -9.23
C TRP A 57 8.22 -19.01 -7.73
N ILE A 58 9.16 -18.37 -7.02
CA ILE A 58 9.13 -18.12 -5.56
C ILE A 58 9.57 -16.68 -5.27
N SER A 59 9.19 -16.15 -4.10
CA SER A 59 9.60 -14.81 -3.67
C SER A 59 11.06 -14.74 -3.18
N GLY A 60 11.59 -15.82 -2.61
CA GLY A 60 12.85 -15.81 -1.86
C GLY A 60 12.75 -15.21 -0.44
N ASN A 61 11.54 -14.78 -0.04
CA ASN A 61 11.33 -14.10 1.24
C ASN A 61 11.56 -15.02 2.44
N LEU A 62 11.40 -16.34 2.31
CA LEU A 62 11.71 -17.27 3.39
C LEU A 62 13.20 -17.21 3.78
N ALA A 63 14.08 -17.26 2.78
CA ALA A 63 15.52 -17.15 2.99
C ALA A 63 15.91 -15.76 3.52
N PHE A 64 15.29 -14.71 3.00
CA PHE A 64 15.47 -13.32 3.46
C PHE A 64 15.08 -13.17 4.93
N ILE A 65 13.91 -13.65 5.35
CA ILE A 65 13.45 -13.62 6.74
C ILE A 65 14.43 -14.39 7.64
N ALA A 66 14.82 -15.61 7.24
CA ALA A 66 15.73 -16.44 8.03
C ALA A 66 17.08 -15.74 8.26
N THR A 67 17.66 -15.16 7.21
CA THR A 67 18.95 -14.46 7.28
C THR A 67 18.85 -13.17 8.10
N SER A 68 17.79 -12.41 7.93
CA SER A 68 17.60 -11.13 8.61
C SER A 68 17.34 -11.31 10.10
N THR A 69 16.47 -12.25 10.47
CA THR A 69 16.10 -12.49 11.87
C THR A 69 17.20 -13.23 12.65
N ALA A 70 18.09 -13.98 11.96
CA ALA A 70 19.26 -14.59 12.59
C ALA A 70 20.19 -13.54 13.24
N LYS A 71 20.24 -12.31 12.71
CA LYS A 71 21.05 -11.20 13.27
C LYS A 71 20.67 -10.87 14.72
N ILE A 72 19.42 -11.08 15.09
CA ILE A 72 18.89 -10.85 16.45
C ILE A 72 18.64 -12.16 17.22
N GLY A 73 19.18 -13.26 16.75
CA GLY A 73 19.13 -14.56 17.44
C GLY A 73 17.80 -15.30 17.32
N VAL A 74 16.93 -14.95 16.38
CA VAL A 74 15.69 -15.71 16.14
C VAL A 74 16.01 -17.05 15.48
N PRO A 75 15.52 -18.18 16.02
CA PRO A 75 15.75 -19.49 15.43
C PRO A 75 15.20 -19.61 14.00
N ALA A 76 15.98 -20.16 13.08
CA ALA A 76 15.58 -20.31 11.67
C ALA A 76 14.26 -21.09 11.48
N GLY A 77 13.92 -22.00 12.39
CA GLY A 77 12.65 -22.73 12.38
C GLY A 77 11.40 -21.87 12.53
N LEU A 78 11.53 -20.61 12.97
CA LEU A 78 10.41 -19.67 13.04
C LEU A 78 10.15 -18.93 11.72
N SER A 79 11.09 -18.94 10.79
CA SER A 79 10.94 -18.21 9.51
C SER A 79 9.72 -18.64 8.70
N PRO A 80 9.34 -19.93 8.60
CA PRO A 80 8.11 -20.34 7.94
C PRO A 80 6.85 -19.77 8.60
N VAL A 81 6.83 -19.66 9.95
CA VAL A 81 5.70 -19.09 10.69
C VAL A 81 5.59 -17.59 10.44
N LEU A 82 6.72 -16.88 10.43
CA LEU A 82 6.75 -15.44 10.10
C LEU A 82 6.28 -15.20 8.67
N LEU A 83 6.76 -16.00 7.71
CA LEU A 83 6.30 -15.90 6.32
C LEU A 83 4.81 -16.21 6.19
N ALA A 84 4.29 -17.21 6.90
CA ALA A 84 2.87 -17.53 6.93
C ALA A 84 2.04 -16.33 7.46
N GLY A 85 2.51 -15.64 8.49
CA GLY A 85 1.91 -14.40 8.99
C GLY A 85 1.85 -13.30 7.92
N VAL A 86 2.94 -13.10 7.19
CA VAL A 86 2.99 -12.15 6.06
C VAL A 86 1.99 -12.53 4.96
N ILE A 87 1.92 -13.82 4.58
CA ILE A 87 0.97 -14.34 3.59
C ILE A 87 -0.48 -14.04 4.00
N VAL A 88 -0.84 -14.30 5.26
CA VAL A 88 -2.18 -14.00 5.77
C VAL A 88 -2.49 -12.51 5.69
N TRP A 89 -1.55 -11.66 6.09
CA TRP A 89 -1.72 -10.20 6.05
C TRP A 89 -1.89 -9.68 4.62
N GLN A 90 -1.04 -10.11 3.68
CA GLN A 90 -1.13 -9.74 2.26
C GLN A 90 -2.41 -10.26 1.61
N SER A 91 -2.85 -11.48 1.96
CA SER A 91 -4.13 -12.03 1.51
C SER A 91 -5.30 -11.16 1.96
N LEU A 92 -5.28 -10.73 3.22
CA LEU A 92 -6.30 -9.83 3.76
C LEU A 92 -6.31 -8.50 3.02
N ALA A 93 -5.15 -7.90 2.76
CA ALA A 93 -5.05 -6.67 1.98
C ALA A 93 -5.65 -6.84 0.57
N SER A 94 -5.26 -7.91 -0.14
CA SER A 94 -5.81 -8.22 -1.48
C SER A 94 -7.33 -8.36 -1.46
N LEU A 95 -7.89 -9.10 -0.51
CA LEU A 95 -9.33 -9.29 -0.37
C LEU A 95 -10.08 -7.99 -0.05
N LEU A 96 -9.49 -7.11 0.76
CA LEU A 96 -10.08 -5.82 1.08
C LEU A 96 -10.06 -4.88 -0.13
N PHE A 97 -8.98 -4.86 -0.92
CA PHE A 97 -8.93 -4.11 -2.18
C PHE A 97 -9.92 -4.67 -3.20
N TRP A 98 -10.05 -5.99 -3.31
CA TRP A 98 -11.08 -6.63 -4.13
C TRP A 98 -12.50 -6.20 -3.72
N ARG A 99 -12.79 -6.21 -2.41
CA ARG A 99 -14.07 -5.75 -1.88
C ARG A 99 -14.31 -4.28 -2.19
N ALA A 100 -13.30 -3.42 -2.02
CA ALA A 100 -13.38 -2.00 -2.34
C ALA A 100 -13.65 -1.78 -3.84
N LEU A 101 -12.95 -2.51 -4.71
CA LEU A 101 -13.15 -2.48 -6.16
C LEU A 101 -14.59 -2.89 -6.55
N ARG A 102 -15.12 -3.95 -5.91
CA ARG A 102 -16.47 -4.46 -6.20
C ARG A 102 -17.58 -3.54 -5.71
N ARG A 103 -17.38 -2.86 -4.58
CA ARG A 103 -18.37 -1.98 -3.99
C ARG A 103 -18.32 -0.57 -4.55
N GLY A 104 -17.16 -0.07 -4.89
CA GLY A 104 -16.97 1.29 -5.40
C GLY A 104 -17.28 2.40 -4.38
N ASP A 105 -17.48 2.04 -3.10
CA ASP A 105 -17.80 2.99 -2.02
C ASP A 105 -16.56 3.33 -1.17
N ARG A 106 -16.55 4.53 -0.60
CA ARG A 106 -15.43 5.02 0.22
C ARG A 106 -15.28 4.25 1.54
N ALA A 107 -16.37 3.78 2.11
CA ALA A 107 -16.33 3.07 3.38
C ALA A 107 -15.56 1.76 3.26
N SER A 108 -15.58 1.13 2.08
CA SER A 108 -14.82 -0.09 1.83
C SER A 108 -13.34 0.15 1.48
N MET A 109 -12.97 1.35 1.02
CA MET A 109 -11.59 1.69 0.67
C MET A 109 -10.70 1.88 1.91
N GLY A 110 -11.22 2.57 2.95
CA GLY A 110 -10.46 2.87 4.17
C GLY A 110 -9.79 1.64 4.80
N PRO A 111 -10.53 0.57 5.12
CA PRO A 111 -9.95 -0.65 5.67
C PRO A 111 -8.87 -1.29 4.80
N ALA A 112 -8.99 -1.25 3.46
CA ALA A 112 -7.99 -1.80 2.55
C ALA A 112 -6.65 -1.05 2.71
N PHE A 113 -6.68 0.28 2.64
CA PHE A 113 -5.48 1.11 2.81
C PHE A 113 -4.91 1.05 4.23
N VAL A 114 -5.73 0.97 5.26
CA VAL A 114 -5.24 0.83 6.65
C VAL A 114 -4.46 -0.47 6.80
N VAL A 115 -4.99 -1.60 6.32
CA VAL A 115 -4.32 -2.90 6.45
C VAL A 115 -3.03 -2.94 5.65
N SER A 116 -3.02 -2.44 4.42
CA SER A 116 -1.83 -2.50 3.58
C SER A 116 -0.76 -1.49 3.98
N LEU A 117 -1.11 -0.25 4.30
CA LEU A 117 -0.16 0.74 4.82
C LEU A 117 0.45 0.29 6.16
N SER A 118 -0.32 -0.37 7.04
CA SER A 118 0.24 -0.92 8.27
C SER A 118 1.21 -2.07 8.02
N LEU A 119 1.03 -2.87 6.96
CA LEU A 119 2.01 -3.88 6.54
C LEU A 119 3.35 -3.21 6.14
N TRP A 120 3.31 -2.21 5.27
CA TRP A 120 4.54 -1.50 4.85
C TRP A 120 5.20 -0.78 6.00
N ALA A 121 4.43 -0.10 6.86
CA ALA A 121 4.96 0.55 8.06
C ALA A 121 5.65 -0.46 8.97
N THR A 122 5.09 -1.66 9.14
CA THR A 122 5.71 -2.74 9.92
C THR A 122 7.01 -3.20 9.27
N PHE A 123 7.06 -3.36 7.95
CA PHE A 123 8.31 -3.75 7.28
C PHE A 123 9.38 -2.67 7.40
N ILE A 124 9.05 -1.40 7.21
CA ILE A 124 9.99 -0.28 7.40
C ILE A 124 10.56 -0.30 8.83
N LEU A 125 9.73 -0.49 9.85
CA LEU A 125 10.20 -0.60 11.23
C LEU A 125 11.07 -1.84 11.47
N LEU A 126 10.76 -2.96 10.85
CA LEU A 126 11.57 -4.18 10.92
C LEU A 126 12.90 -4.00 10.20
N ASP A 127 12.95 -3.31 9.07
CA ASP A 127 14.19 -3.01 8.36
C ASP A 127 15.15 -2.20 9.25
N GLU A 128 14.64 -1.23 10.02
CA GLU A 128 15.41 -0.47 11.01
C GLU A 128 15.88 -1.35 12.18
N ILE A 129 14.98 -2.15 12.77
CA ILE A 129 15.32 -3.02 13.91
C ILE A 129 16.34 -4.08 13.52
N LEU A 130 16.24 -4.64 12.31
CA LEU A 130 17.11 -5.70 11.83
C LEU A 130 18.36 -5.17 11.10
N LEU A 131 18.51 -3.85 10.99
CA LEU A 131 19.61 -3.18 10.29
C LEU A 131 19.79 -3.71 8.84
N ILE A 132 18.70 -3.72 8.08
CA ILE A 132 18.64 -4.28 6.71
C ILE A 132 18.85 -3.17 5.67
N PHE A 133 19.96 -2.46 5.72
CA PHE A 133 20.23 -1.34 4.81
C PHE A 133 20.93 -1.75 3.50
N GLU A 134 21.59 -2.90 3.48
CA GLU A 134 22.42 -3.32 2.34
C GLU A 134 21.64 -4.00 1.21
N THR A 135 20.45 -4.50 1.50
CA THR A 135 19.66 -5.34 0.55
C THR A 135 18.79 -4.54 -0.40
N GLY A 136 18.57 -3.25 -0.14
CA GLY A 136 17.61 -2.42 -0.86
C GLY A 136 16.14 -2.72 -0.53
N ALA A 137 15.87 -3.61 0.42
CA ALA A 137 14.51 -3.95 0.88
C ALA A 137 13.83 -2.72 1.48
N GLU A 138 14.53 -2.01 2.37
CA GLU A 138 14.08 -0.74 2.99
C GLU A 138 13.58 0.26 1.93
N ALA A 139 14.40 0.53 0.90
CA ALA A 139 14.04 1.44 -0.16
C ALA A 139 12.79 0.97 -0.94
N THR A 140 12.61 -0.34 -1.08
CA THR A 140 11.45 -0.92 -1.75
C THR A 140 10.19 -0.76 -0.90
N HIS A 141 10.26 -1.08 0.40
CA HIS A 141 9.14 -0.93 1.33
C HIS A 141 8.70 0.53 1.44
N LEU A 142 9.65 1.46 1.54
CA LEU A 142 9.37 2.89 1.58
C LEU A 142 8.71 3.40 0.29
N ARG A 143 9.19 2.96 -0.88
CA ARG A 143 8.59 3.34 -2.18
C ARG A 143 7.16 2.84 -2.32
N LEU A 144 6.88 1.60 -1.90
CA LEU A 144 5.55 1.03 -1.94
C LEU A 144 4.61 1.72 -0.94
N PHE A 145 5.08 2.02 0.26
CA PHE A 145 4.34 2.81 1.24
C PHE A 145 3.94 4.19 0.67
N ILE A 146 4.90 4.91 0.08
CA ILE A 146 4.64 6.23 -0.53
C ILE A 146 3.67 6.11 -1.71
N ALA A 147 3.87 5.16 -2.60
CA ALA A 147 2.99 4.96 -3.76
C ALA A 147 1.55 4.66 -3.34
N GLU A 148 1.37 3.88 -2.27
CA GLU A 148 0.07 3.56 -1.74
C GLU A 148 -0.57 4.77 -1.02
N LEU A 149 0.21 5.51 -0.25
CA LEU A 149 -0.24 6.75 0.40
C LEU A 149 -0.69 7.79 -0.64
N VAL A 150 0.07 7.96 -1.73
CA VAL A 150 -0.32 8.81 -2.86
C VAL A 150 -1.62 8.32 -3.49
N SER A 151 -1.78 7.01 -3.69
CA SER A 151 -3.02 6.42 -4.21
C SER A 151 -4.21 6.75 -3.31
N LEU A 152 -4.05 6.64 -1.99
CA LEU A 152 -5.06 7.01 -1.02
C LEU A 152 -5.41 8.50 -1.11
N CYS A 153 -4.42 9.39 -1.17
CA CYS A 153 -4.63 10.84 -1.28
C CYS A 153 -5.38 11.20 -2.57
N VAL A 154 -5.04 10.55 -3.69
CA VAL A 154 -5.71 10.78 -4.98
C VAL A 154 -7.16 10.32 -4.94
N LEU A 155 -7.47 9.24 -4.21
CA LEU A 155 -8.82 8.68 -4.09
C LEU A 155 -9.69 9.43 -3.09
N GLN A 156 -9.13 10.32 -2.27
CA GLN A 156 -9.87 11.20 -1.36
C GLN A 156 -10.23 12.51 -2.08
N PRO A 157 -11.43 12.72 -2.60
CA PRO A 157 -11.82 14.00 -3.18
C PRO A 157 -12.03 15.02 -2.05
N GLY A 158 -11.27 16.09 -2.10
CA GLY A 158 -11.30 17.17 -1.13
C GLY A 158 -10.17 17.11 -0.11
N GLY A 159 -8.93 16.77 -0.56
CA GLY A 159 -7.74 17.02 0.21
C GLY A 159 -7.71 18.47 0.63
N ILE A 160 -7.82 18.71 1.96
CA ILE A 160 -7.62 19.99 2.63
C ILE A 160 -8.34 21.16 1.89
N GLN A 161 -9.67 21.21 1.94
CA GLN A 161 -10.31 22.50 1.86
C GLN A 161 -9.97 23.21 3.17
N PRO A 162 -9.21 24.31 3.16
CA PRO A 162 -9.15 25.16 4.31
C PRO A 162 -10.59 25.61 4.58
N ASP A 163 -11.04 25.49 5.82
CA ASP A 163 -12.36 25.90 6.27
C ASP A 163 -12.60 27.37 5.85
N ALA A 164 -13.22 27.56 4.70
CA ALA A 164 -13.75 28.86 4.30
C ALA A 164 -15.03 29.15 5.12
N LYS A 165 -14.89 29.15 6.43
CA LYS A 165 -15.86 29.74 7.36
C LYS A 165 -15.30 31.03 7.90
N GLU A 166 -14.99 31.99 7.02
CA GLU A 166 -15.10 33.37 7.38
C GLU A 166 -16.54 33.78 7.11
N GLY A 167 -17.37 33.66 8.13
CA GLY A 167 -18.68 34.27 8.15
C GLY A 167 -18.52 35.80 8.00
N PRO A 168 -19.49 36.52 7.44
CA PRO A 168 -19.42 37.95 7.31
C PRO A 168 -19.26 38.58 8.70
N LEU A 169 -18.25 39.45 8.85
CA LEU A 169 -18.07 40.26 10.05
C LEU A 169 -19.37 41.04 10.31
N PRO A 170 -19.89 41.09 11.54
CA PRO A 170 -21.05 41.90 11.85
C PRO A 170 -20.72 43.34 11.56
N ALA A 171 -21.55 43.97 10.71
CA ALA A 171 -21.50 45.41 10.47
C ALA A 171 -21.78 46.13 11.79
N GLY A 172 -20.78 46.87 12.30
CA GLY A 172 -20.90 47.79 13.40
C GLY A 172 -21.52 49.14 12.94
#